data_6e7b08516e81131a35b00769e481bebd
#
_entry.id   6e7b08516e81131a35b00769e481bebd
#
_cell.length_a   1.000
_cell.length_b   1.000
_cell.length_c   1.000
_cell.angle_alpha   90.00
_cell.angle_beta   90.00
_cell.angle_gamma   90.00
#
_symmetry.space_group_name_H-M   'P 1'
#
loop_
_entity.id
_entity.type
_entity.pdbx_description
1 polymer ?
#
loop_
_entity_poly.entity_id
_entity_poly.type
_entity_poly.pdbx_seq_one_letter_code
_entity_poly.pdbx_strand_id
1 'polypeptide(L)'
;MDPSRHPRTIILSDLHLGRPGGAEEAARLLPIVDGCERLILNGDTAELHHGRHRPKAEAELGKLRDLCHARAVRLDLIAGNHDPFVSEVRSLRLLDGAIYLTHGDALHPAIAPWSPHAAVMRAAFERALAQGASRAAAPTEDQLFAAAREAAIAEWQSLGDGAHVSTIANMAIRPHRALAAVVYWRSYPALVRDWAERFAPTAGTVVVGHSHRPFVRTLGGLRIVNTGAYGFPGTPLAALVESGEVLVHRVEERGGRYRLAERPIARWSAAPRGPQPPARADASADAMKPAASASAARSIDVA
;
A
#
# COMPACT_ATOMS: atom_id res chain seq x y z
N MET A 1 27.01 -13.55 16.28
CA MET A 1 26.47 -12.48 15.41
C MET A 1 26.56 -11.19 16.19
N ASP A 2 27.08 -10.15 15.59
CA ASP A 2 27.13 -8.82 16.20
C ASP A 2 25.70 -8.28 16.38
N PRO A 3 25.22 -8.05 17.59
CA PRO A 3 23.86 -7.58 17.87
C PRO A 3 23.60 -6.15 17.33
N SER A 4 24.65 -5.41 16.96
CA SER A 4 24.54 -4.07 16.37
C SER A 4 24.36 -4.09 14.85
N ARG A 5 24.54 -5.24 14.19
CA ARG A 5 24.40 -5.36 12.74
C ARG A 5 22.95 -5.58 12.34
N HIS A 6 22.37 -4.57 11.74
CA HIS A 6 21.06 -4.70 11.10
C HIS A 6 21.16 -5.54 9.82
N PRO A 7 20.26 -6.53 9.61
CA PRO A 7 20.30 -7.36 8.42
C PRO A 7 20.01 -6.52 7.17
N ARG A 8 20.70 -6.85 6.07
CA ARG A 8 20.39 -6.28 4.75
C ARG A 8 18.94 -6.58 4.39
N THR A 9 18.08 -5.57 4.45
CA THR A 9 16.64 -5.70 4.33
C THR A 9 16.15 -5.07 3.03
N ILE A 10 15.45 -5.84 2.19
CA ILE A 10 14.78 -5.34 0.99
C ILE A 10 13.27 -5.26 1.26
N ILE A 11 12.65 -4.14 0.89
CA ILE A 11 11.23 -3.88 1.05
C ILE A 11 10.62 -3.67 -0.34
N LEU A 12 9.59 -4.46 -0.65
CA LEU A 12 8.80 -4.40 -1.87
C LEU A 12 7.31 -4.32 -1.51
N SER A 13 6.45 -3.94 -2.45
CA SER A 13 4.99 -4.05 -2.32
C SER A 13 4.32 -4.40 -3.65
N ASP A 14 3.03 -4.68 -3.61
CA ASP A 14 2.16 -4.79 -4.78
C ASP A 14 2.71 -5.75 -5.86
N LEU A 15 3.20 -6.91 -5.41
CA LEU A 15 3.71 -7.96 -6.30
C LEU A 15 2.58 -8.60 -7.10
N HIS A 16 1.41 -8.77 -6.49
CA HIS A 16 0.25 -9.44 -7.07
C HIS A 16 0.61 -10.80 -7.71
N LEU A 17 1.32 -11.66 -6.97
CA LEU A 17 1.67 -13.01 -7.42
C LEU A 17 0.43 -13.78 -7.87
N GLY A 18 0.58 -14.54 -8.93
CA GLY A 18 -0.50 -15.35 -9.51
C GLY A 18 -1.41 -14.62 -10.49
N ARG A 19 -1.33 -13.27 -10.58
CA ARG A 19 -2.11 -12.46 -11.52
C ARG A 19 -1.30 -12.08 -12.75
N PRO A 20 -1.85 -12.20 -13.99
CA PRO A 20 -1.22 -11.62 -15.18
C PRO A 20 -1.02 -10.11 -15.04
N GLY A 21 0.16 -9.62 -15.39
CA GLY A 21 0.53 -8.22 -15.28
C GLY A 21 0.91 -7.76 -13.87
N GLY A 22 1.11 -8.71 -12.93
CA GLY A 22 1.85 -8.52 -11.69
C GLY A 22 3.25 -9.14 -11.80
N ALA A 23 3.89 -9.47 -10.69
CA ALA A 23 5.14 -10.24 -10.69
C ALA A 23 4.94 -11.67 -11.21
N GLU A 24 3.73 -12.17 -11.19
CA GLU A 24 3.24 -13.46 -11.68
C GLU A 24 3.81 -14.67 -10.94
N GLU A 25 5.13 -14.85 -10.93
CA GLU A 25 5.80 -16.04 -10.40
C GLU A 25 6.89 -15.68 -9.38
N ALA A 26 6.93 -16.41 -8.28
CA ALA A 26 7.91 -16.23 -7.21
C ALA A 26 9.36 -16.42 -7.68
N ALA A 27 9.59 -17.34 -8.61
CA ALA A 27 10.93 -17.62 -9.15
C ALA A 27 11.58 -16.40 -9.83
N ARG A 28 10.77 -15.43 -10.31
CA ARG A 28 11.27 -14.19 -10.91
C ARG A 28 11.96 -13.28 -9.90
N LEU A 29 11.65 -13.45 -8.60
CA LEU A 29 12.25 -12.69 -7.49
C LEU A 29 13.58 -13.26 -7.01
N LEU A 30 14.03 -14.41 -7.52
CA LEU A 30 15.24 -15.08 -7.06
C LEU A 30 16.45 -14.16 -6.90
N PRO A 31 16.82 -13.28 -7.86
CA PRO A 31 17.98 -12.41 -7.69
C PRO A 31 17.83 -11.37 -6.57
N ILE A 32 16.58 -10.99 -6.22
CA ILE A 32 16.30 -10.09 -5.10
C ILE A 32 16.44 -10.87 -3.78
N VAL A 33 15.90 -12.08 -3.71
CA VAL A 33 16.02 -12.95 -2.53
C VAL A 33 17.48 -13.29 -2.25
N ASP A 34 18.26 -13.63 -3.27
CA ASP A 34 19.72 -13.90 -3.14
C ASP A 34 20.51 -12.67 -2.67
N GLY A 35 19.94 -11.48 -2.82
CA GLY A 35 20.57 -10.20 -2.49
C GLY A 35 20.23 -9.65 -1.11
N CYS A 36 19.51 -10.38 -0.25
CA CYS A 36 19.12 -9.88 1.08
C CYS A 36 19.17 -10.95 2.16
N GLU A 37 19.19 -10.51 3.42
CA GLU A 37 19.07 -11.34 4.62
C GLU A 37 17.63 -11.32 5.14
N ARG A 38 16.89 -10.27 4.79
CA ARG A 38 15.49 -10.06 5.15
C ARG A 38 14.71 -9.47 3.97
N LEU A 39 13.60 -10.09 3.64
CA LEU A 39 12.65 -9.59 2.65
C LEU A 39 11.35 -9.19 3.34
N ILE A 40 10.92 -7.95 3.17
CA ILE A 40 9.64 -7.45 3.67
C ILE A 40 8.73 -7.18 2.46
N LEU A 41 7.58 -7.82 2.44
CA LEU A 41 6.55 -7.58 1.45
C LEU A 41 5.44 -6.74 2.08
N ASN A 42 5.35 -5.50 1.66
CA ASN A 42 4.54 -4.45 2.26
C ASN A 42 3.14 -4.39 1.64
N GLY A 43 2.41 -5.51 1.70
CA GLY A 43 1.04 -5.66 1.22
C GLY A 43 0.90 -6.01 -0.25
N ASP A 44 -0.24 -6.56 -0.59
CA ASP A 44 -0.62 -7.00 -1.94
C ASP A 44 0.44 -7.92 -2.57
N THR A 45 0.95 -8.84 -1.74
CA THR A 45 1.94 -9.84 -2.14
C THR A 45 1.37 -10.81 -3.17
N ALA A 46 0.13 -11.26 -2.96
CA ALA A 46 -0.53 -12.26 -3.80
C ALA A 46 -1.98 -11.87 -4.09
N GLU A 47 -2.46 -12.23 -5.29
CA GLU A 47 -3.82 -11.92 -5.74
C GLU A 47 -4.84 -12.90 -5.13
N LEU A 48 -5.03 -12.84 -3.79
CA LEU A 48 -5.88 -13.80 -3.08
C LEU A 48 -7.36 -13.43 -3.08
N HIS A 49 -7.68 -12.15 -3.31
CA HIS A 49 -9.06 -11.67 -3.24
C HIS A 49 -9.92 -12.09 -4.44
N HIS A 50 -9.32 -12.43 -5.57
CA HIS A 50 -10.04 -12.80 -6.78
C HIS A 50 -10.08 -14.32 -6.97
N GLY A 51 -11.26 -14.94 -6.92
CA GLY A 51 -11.44 -16.40 -6.99
C GLY A 51 -10.70 -17.08 -8.15
N ARG A 52 -10.70 -16.46 -9.35
CA ARG A 52 -9.99 -16.96 -10.53
C ARG A 52 -8.46 -17.05 -10.35
N HIS A 53 -7.87 -16.11 -9.61
CA HIS A 53 -6.41 -16.03 -9.46
C HIS A 53 -5.91 -16.71 -8.19
N ARG A 54 -6.78 -16.88 -7.20
CA ARG A 54 -6.43 -17.39 -5.87
C ARG A 54 -5.63 -18.69 -5.89
N PRO A 55 -6.01 -19.77 -6.62
CA PRO A 55 -5.25 -21.02 -6.58
C PRO A 55 -3.80 -20.85 -7.05
N LYS A 56 -3.59 -20.05 -8.11
CA LYS A 56 -2.24 -19.74 -8.59
C LYS A 56 -1.49 -18.85 -7.61
N ALA A 57 -2.16 -17.86 -7.03
CA ALA A 57 -1.59 -16.92 -6.06
C ALA A 57 -1.13 -17.64 -4.78
N GLU A 58 -1.94 -18.57 -4.25
CA GLU A 58 -1.58 -19.41 -3.10
C GLU A 58 -0.36 -20.28 -3.39
N ALA A 59 -0.33 -20.92 -4.56
CA ALA A 59 0.81 -21.73 -4.99
C ALA A 59 2.10 -20.91 -5.13
N GLU A 60 2.03 -19.72 -5.74
CA GLU A 60 3.20 -18.85 -5.89
C GLU A 60 3.67 -18.24 -4.55
N LEU A 61 2.75 -17.92 -3.65
CA LEU A 61 3.10 -17.51 -2.29
C LEU A 61 3.80 -18.61 -1.50
N GLY A 62 3.35 -19.88 -1.65
CA GLY A 62 4.03 -21.05 -1.12
C GLY A 62 5.46 -21.18 -1.63
N LYS A 63 5.64 -21.12 -2.97
CA LYS A 63 6.97 -21.14 -3.60
C LYS A 63 7.88 -20.01 -3.11
N LEU A 64 7.34 -18.81 -2.89
CA LEU A 64 8.13 -17.70 -2.35
C LEU A 64 8.61 -17.97 -0.93
N ARG A 65 7.77 -18.53 -0.08
CA ARG A 65 8.15 -18.94 1.28
C ARG A 65 9.26 -20.01 1.25
N ASP A 66 9.11 -21.02 0.40
CA ASP A 66 10.12 -22.07 0.22
C ASP A 66 11.43 -21.49 -0.32
N LEU A 67 11.34 -20.55 -1.28
CA LEU A 67 12.49 -19.86 -1.84
C LEU A 67 13.28 -19.08 -0.79
N CYS A 68 12.59 -18.32 0.07
CA CYS A 68 13.22 -17.59 1.17
C CYS A 68 13.80 -18.55 2.22
N HIS A 69 13.06 -19.58 2.60
CA HIS A 69 13.52 -20.59 3.57
C HIS A 69 14.79 -21.30 3.10
N ALA A 70 14.83 -21.77 1.86
CA ALA A 70 15.98 -22.45 1.27
C ALA A 70 17.25 -21.57 1.20
N ARG A 71 17.11 -20.25 1.34
CA ARG A 71 18.22 -19.27 1.32
C ARG A 71 18.49 -18.63 2.66
N ALA A 72 17.84 -19.13 3.72
CA ALA A 72 17.91 -18.55 5.06
C ALA A 72 17.57 -17.04 5.09
N VAL A 73 16.70 -16.58 4.18
CA VAL A 73 16.18 -15.22 4.15
C VAL A 73 14.94 -15.13 5.03
N ARG A 74 14.95 -14.21 5.97
CA ARG A 74 13.76 -13.90 6.76
C ARG A 74 12.70 -13.22 5.90
N LEU A 75 11.52 -13.81 5.80
CA LEU A 75 10.38 -13.24 5.09
C LEU A 75 9.36 -12.66 6.09
N ASP A 76 9.09 -11.36 6.00
CA ASP A 76 8.00 -10.72 6.73
C ASP A 76 6.92 -10.26 5.74
N LEU A 77 5.66 -10.56 6.04
CA LEU A 77 4.50 -10.19 5.25
C LEU A 77 3.65 -9.16 6.01
N ILE A 78 3.40 -8.03 5.39
CA ILE A 78 2.39 -7.05 5.80
C ILE A 78 1.16 -7.30 4.94
N ALA A 79 -0.03 -7.38 5.52
CA ALA A 79 -1.24 -7.59 4.75
C ALA A 79 -1.67 -6.32 4.03
N GLY A 80 -2.12 -6.47 2.77
CA GLY A 80 -2.76 -5.45 1.95
C GLY A 80 -4.26 -5.70 1.77
N ASN A 81 -4.89 -4.99 0.84
CA ASN A 81 -6.31 -5.20 0.54
C ASN A 81 -6.57 -6.39 -0.42
N HIS A 82 -5.58 -6.80 -1.22
CA HIS A 82 -5.68 -7.98 -2.07
C HIS A 82 -5.33 -9.29 -1.34
N ASP A 83 -4.70 -9.19 -0.19
CA ASP A 83 -4.30 -10.34 0.65
C ASP A 83 -4.49 -10.09 2.16
N PRO A 84 -5.69 -9.62 2.62
CA PRO A 84 -5.92 -9.14 3.99
C PRO A 84 -5.75 -10.22 5.07
N PHE A 85 -5.61 -11.48 4.69
CA PHE A 85 -5.41 -12.62 5.58
C PHE A 85 -4.03 -13.26 5.45
N VAL A 86 -3.13 -12.71 4.63
CA VAL A 86 -1.77 -13.26 4.45
C VAL A 86 -0.94 -13.18 5.74
N SER A 87 -1.25 -12.21 6.58
CA SER A 87 -0.63 -11.93 7.88
C SER A 87 -1.59 -11.12 8.76
N GLU A 88 -1.38 -11.15 10.08
CA GLU A 88 -2.02 -10.21 11.01
C GLU A 88 -1.26 -8.88 11.10
N VAL A 89 -0.04 -8.82 10.57
CA VAL A 89 0.80 -7.62 10.58
C VAL A 89 0.28 -6.62 9.55
N ARG A 90 0.00 -5.39 9.98
CA ARG A 90 -0.47 -4.29 9.13
C ARG A 90 0.52 -3.13 9.03
N SER A 91 1.47 -3.08 9.96
CA SER A 91 2.58 -2.13 9.96
C SER A 91 3.82 -2.73 10.61
N LEU A 92 4.98 -2.21 10.25
CA LEU A 92 6.25 -2.56 10.88
C LEU A 92 7.06 -1.28 11.17
N ARG A 93 7.88 -1.36 12.21
CA ARG A 93 8.86 -0.32 12.54
C ARG A 93 10.26 -0.93 12.49
N LEU A 94 11.19 -0.24 11.82
CA LEU A 94 12.60 -0.63 11.74
C LEU A 94 13.47 0.47 12.34
N LEU A 95 14.66 0.10 12.80
CA LEU A 95 15.65 1.01 13.34
C LEU A 95 15.06 1.92 14.44
N ASP A 96 14.52 1.29 15.50
CA ASP A 96 13.90 1.94 16.64
C ASP A 96 12.81 2.96 16.27
N GLY A 97 12.09 2.68 15.18
CA GLY A 97 10.99 3.50 14.67
C GLY A 97 11.41 4.62 13.72
N ALA A 98 12.68 4.72 13.34
CA ALA A 98 13.14 5.67 12.33
C ALA A 98 12.51 5.42 10.94
N ILE A 99 12.14 4.16 10.66
CA ILE A 99 11.42 3.77 9.45
C ILE A 99 10.10 3.13 9.85
N TYR A 100 9.01 3.60 9.28
CA TYR A 100 7.67 3.05 9.42
C TYR A 100 7.18 2.49 8.09
N LEU A 101 6.61 1.28 8.12
CA LEU A 101 6.06 0.60 6.97
C LEU A 101 4.58 0.32 7.19
N THR A 102 3.77 0.56 6.17
CA THR A 102 2.39 0.10 6.06
C THR A 102 2.03 -0.01 4.59
N HIS A 103 1.06 -0.86 4.24
CA HIS A 103 0.65 -0.96 2.83
C HIS A 103 0.06 0.35 2.32
N GLY A 104 -0.82 0.98 3.10
CA GLY A 104 -1.40 2.27 2.75
C GLY A 104 -2.86 2.21 2.30
N ASP A 105 -3.49 1.04 2.32
CA ASP A 105 -4.90 0.85 2.02
C ASP A 105 -5.83 1.48 3.08
N ALA A 106 -5.39 1.54 4.33
CA ALA A 106 -6.14 2.15 5.43
C ALA A 106 -6.15 3.69 5.43
N LEU A 107 -5.37 4.34 4.56
CA LEU A 107 -5.25 5.80 4.50
C LEU A 107 -6.51 6.49 3.97
N HIS A 108 -7.41 5.76 3.31
CA HIS A 108 -8.62 6.30 2.72
C HIS A 108 -9.81 5.36 2.91
N PRO A 109 -10.99 5.84 3.36
CA PRO A 109 -12.14 4.98 3.66
C PRO A 109 -12.66 4.15 2.49
N ALA A 110 -12.52 4.63 1.26
CA ALA A 110 -12.90 3.87 0.07
C ALA A 110 -11.80 2.92 -0.41
N ILE A 111 -10.67 2.79 0.32
CA ILE A 111 -9.46 2.06 -0.06
C ILE A 111 -9.00 2.49 -1.46
N ALA A 112 -9.67 2.04 -2.52
CA ALA A 112 -9.39 2.36 -3.92
C ALA A 112 -10.54 3.23 -4.51
N PRO A 113 -10.50 4.57 -4.41
CA PRO A 113 -11.59 5.45 -4.85
C PRO A 113 -11.94 5.33 -6.35
N TRP A 114 -11.04 4.78 -7.15
CA TRP A 114 -11.27 4.49 -8.58
C TRP A 114 -11.95 3.15 -8.84
N SER A 115 -12.07 2.29 -7.80
CA SER A 115 -12.72 0.98 -7.92
C SER A 115 -14.22 1.13 -8.23
N PRO A 116 -14.81 0.22 -9.02
CA PRO A 116 -16.27 0.12 -9.14
C PRO A 116 -16.97 -0.12 -7.80
N HIS A 117 -16.25 -0.67 -6.82
CA HIS A 117 -16.74 -1.05 -5.52
C HIS A 117 -16.42 -0.02 -4.42
N ALA A 118 -15.89 1.17 -4.79
CA ALA A 118 -15.48 2.21 -3.84
C ALA A 118 -16.57 2.59 -2.81
N ALA A 119 -17.85 2.64 -3.23
CA ALA A 119 -18.96 2.93 -2.33
C ALA A 119 -19.20 1.80 -1.33
N VAL A 120 -19.09 0.54 -1.75
CA VAL A 120 -19.24 -0.65 -0.90
C VAL A 120 -18.13 -0.71 0.13
N MET A 121 -16.87 -0.50 -0.30
CA MET A 121 -15.72 -0.45 0.58
C MET A 121 -15.85 0.66 1.63
N ARG A 122 -16.21 1.88 1.21
CA ARG A 122 -16.44 3.01 2.11
C ARG A 122 -17.51 2.69 3.17
N ALA A 123 -18.65 2.17 2.74
CA ALA A 123 -19.74 1.82 3.66
C ALA A 123 -19.34 0.74 4.67
N ALA A 124 -18.54 -0.24 4.25
CA ALA A 124 -18.02 -1.27 5.15
C ALA A 124 -16.99 -0.71 6.13
N PHE A 125 -16.06 0.14 5.66
CA PHE A 125 -15.08 0.83 6.49
C PHE A 125 -15.74 1.69 7.57
N GLU A 126 -16.69 2.55 7.18
CA GLU A 126 -17.40 3.45 8.10
C GLU A 126 -18.23 2.67 9.13
N ARG A 127 -18.87 1.57 8.71
CA ARG A 127 -19.63 0.67 9.59
C ARG A 127 -18.73 -0.02 10.62
N ALA A 128 -17.57 -0.52 10.20
CA ALA A 128 -16.60 -1.16 11.10
C ALA A 128 -16.07 -0.17 12.15
N LEU A 129 -15.75 1.06 11.74
CA LEU A 129 -15.37 2.11 12.68
C LEU A 129 -16.48 2.45 13.68
N ALA A 130 -17.73 2.54 13.22
CA ALA A 130 -18.86 2.85 14.09
C ALA A 130 -19.11 1.76 15.15
N GLN A 131 -18.80 0.50 14.84
CA GLN A 131 -18.91 -0.63 15.78
C GLN A 131 -17.77 -0.66 16.80
N GLY A 132 -16.56 -0.20 16.42
CA GLY A 132 -15.35 -0.26 17.26
C GLY A 132 -15.06 1.01 18.05
N ALA A 133 -15.73 2.12 17.77
CA ALA A 133 -15.42 3.42 18.35
C ALA A 133 -16.28 3.76 19.57
N SER A 134 -15.63 4.18 20.64
CA SER A 134 -16.27 5.11 21.59
C SER A 134 -16.54 6.43 20.86
N ARG A 135 -17.77 6.94 20.91
CA ARG A 135 -18.21 8.16 20.20
C ARG A 135 -17.39 9.43 20.47
N ALA A 136 -16.46 9.38 21.44
CA ALA A 136 -15.72 10.55 21.93
C ALA A 136 -14.24 10.58 21.54
N ALA A 137 -13.66 9.48 21.01
CA ALA A 137 -12.23 9.41 20.71
C ALA A 137 -11.96 9.20 19.23
N ALA A 138 -10.90 9.82 18.71
CA ALA A 138 -10.43 9.56 17.35
C ALA A 138 -9.98 8.09 17.21
N PRO A 139 -10.26 7.42 16.06
CA PRO A 139 -9.92 6.01 15.86
C PRO A 139 -8.44 5.73 16.09
N THR A 140 -8.10 4.58 16.69
CA THR A 140 -6.72 4.12 16.80
C THR A 140 -6.20 3.57 15.46
N GLU A 141 -4.90 3.35 15.34
CA GLU A 141 -4.27 2.71 14.17
C GLU A 141 -4.90 1.34 13.89
N ASP A 142 -5.03 0.50 14.94
CA ASP A 142 -5.61 -0.84 14.83
C ASP A 142 -7.08 -0.83 14.39
N GLN A 143 -7.88 0.14 14.86
CA GLN A 143 -9.26 0.29 14.43
C GLN A 143 -9.36 0.66 12.94
N LEU A 144 -8.45 1.52 12.44
CA LEU A 144 -8.38 1.86 11.03
C LEU A 144 -7.94 0.67 10.18
N PHE A 145 -6.99 -0.13 10.65
CA PHE A 145 -6.57 -1.37 9.99
C PHE A 145 -7.69 -2.42 9.95
N ALA A 146 -8.42 -2.58 11.05
CA ALA A 146 -9.58 -3.47 11.09
C ALA A 146 -10.66 -3.00 10.11
N ALA A 147 -10.96 -1.71 10.06
CA ALA A 147 -11.93 -1.15 9.13
C ALA A 147 -11.50 -1.32 7.65
N ALA A 148 -10.21 -1.18 7.35
CA ALA A 148 -9.68 -1.43 6.01
C ALA A 148 -9.80 -2.92 5.62
N ARG A 149 -9.57 -3.84 6.56
CA ARG A 149 -9.78 -5.29 6.33
C ARG A 149 -11.24 -5.60 6.01
N GLU A 150 -12.19 -5.05 6.76
CA GLU A 150 -13.62 -5.23 6.50
C GLU A 150 -14.05 -4.65 5.14
N ALA A 151 -13.47 -3.51 4.75
CA ALA A 151 -13.72 -2.93 3.45
C ALA A 151 -13.15 -3.80 2.31
N ALA A 152 -11.96 -4.38 2.46
CA ALA A 152 -11.37 -5.33 1.52
C ALA A 152 -12.23 -6.60 1.37
N ILE A 153 -12.73 -7.15 2.49
CA ILE A 153 -13.63 -8.30 2.49
C ILE A 153 -14.94 -7.96 1.74
N ALA A 154 -15.50 -6.76 1.96
CA ALA A 154 -16.71 -6.33 1.27
C ALA A 154 -16.49 -6.19 -0.25
N GLU A 155 -15.31 -5.76 -0.69
CA GLU A 155 -14.93 -5.78 -2.10
C GLU A 155 -14.90 -7.21 -2.64
N TRP A 156 -14.25 -8.15 -1.95
CA TRP A 156 -14.20 -9.57 -2.34
C TRP A 156 -15.59 -10.18 -2.55
N GLN A 157 -16.49 -9.90 -1.60
CA GLN A 157 -17.86 -10.40 -1.65
C GLN A 157 -18.66 -9.79 -2.80
N SER A 158 -18.30 -8.60 -3.25
CA SER A 158 -18.96 -7.90 -4.36
C SER A 158 -18.34 -8.22 -5.74
N LEU A 159 -17.15 -8.82 -5.78
CA LEU A 159 -16.53 -9.35 -6.96
C LEU A 159 -17.17 -10.69 -7.31
N GLY A 160 -18.25 -10.72 -8.06
CA GLY A 160 -18.80 -11.98 -8.58
C GLY A 160 -17.78 -12.72 -9.47
N ASP A 161 -18.09 -13.99 -9.82
CA ASP A 161 -17.25 -14.82 -10.73
C ASP A 161 -17.22 -14.32 -12.20
N GLY A 162 -17.71 -13.10 -12.45
CA GLY A 162 -17.81 -12.48 -13.78
C GLY A 162 -16.48 -12.10 -14.40
N ALA A 163 -16.49 -11.94 -15.72
CA ALA A 163 -15.33 -11.57 -16.53
C ALA A 163 -14.74 -10.23 -16.05
N HIS A 164 -13.47 -10.24 -15.68
CA HIS A 164 -12.72 -9.04 -15.31
C HIS A 164 -12.49 -8.18 -16.54
N VAL A 165 -13.13 -7.03 -16.60
CA VAL A 165 -12.70 -5.97 -17.54
C VAL A 165 -11.43 -5.37 -16.95
N SER A 166 -10.34 -5.31 -17.73
CA SER A 166 -9.07 -4.77 -17.24
C SER A 166 -9.27 -3.37 -16.63
N THR A 167 -8.54 -3.05 -15.57
CA THR A 167 -8.62 -1.75 -14.89
C THR A 167 -8.43 -0.59 -15.87
N ILE A 168 -7.54 -0.76 -16.87
CA ILE A 168 -7.28 0.24 -17.92
C ILE A 168 -8.50 0.44 -18.81
N ALA A 169 -9.14 -0.63 -19.26
CA ALA A 169 -10.34 -0.55 -20.09
C ALA A 169 -11.51 0.08 -19.31
N ASN A 170 -11.67 -0.26 -18.02
CA ASN A 170 -12.65 0.37 -17.14
C ASN A 170 -12.41 1.87 -16.94
N MET A 171 -11.15 2.31 -16.81
CA MET A 171 -10.81 3.73 -16.70
C MET A 171 -11.06 4.48 -18.02
N ALA A 172 -10.76 3.86 -19.18
CA ALA A 172 -11.02 4.45 -20.49
C ALA A 172 -12.51 4.69 -20.76
N ILE A 173 -13.37 3.75 -20.36
CA ILE A 173 -14.82 3.85 -20.54
C ILE A 173 -15.48 4.77 -19.51
N ARG A 174 -14.84 5.02 -18.36
CA ARG A 174 -15.38 5.79 -17.23
C ARG A 174 -14.42 6.87 -16.75
N PRO A 175 -14.37 8.04 -17.45
CA PRO A 175 -13.38 9.08 -17.20
C PRO A 175 -13.41 9.64 -15.77
N HIS A 176 -14.56 9.60 -15.08
CA HIS A 176 -14.64 9.99 -13.67
C HIS A 176 -13.80 9.10 -12.74
N ARG A 177 -13.58 7.81 -13.08
CA ARG A 177 -12.71 6.92 -12.32
C ARG A 177 -11.23 7.24 -12.56
N ALA A 178 -10.87 7.54 -13.80
CA ALA A 178 -9.53 8.02 -14.11
C ALA A 178 -9.22 9.30 -13.34
N LEU A 179 -10.17 10.23 -13.29
CA LEU A 179 -10.05 11.46 -12.50
C LEU A 179 -9.90 11.15 -11.00
N ALA A 180 -10.71 10.23 -10.45
CA ALA A 180 -10.60 9.81 -9.05
C ALA A 180 -9.21 9.23 -8.75
N ALA A 181 -8.65 8.40 -9.64
CA ALA A 181 -7.29 7.89 -9.49
C ALA A 181 -6.23 9.01 -9.50
N VAL A 182 -6.34 9.97 -10.42
CA VAL A 182 -5.41 11.12 -10.50
C VAL A 182 -5.50 11.99 -9.24
N VAL A 183 -6.70 12.28 -8.76
CA VAL A 183 -6.92 13.04 -7.51
C VAL A 183 -6.29 12.29 -6.33
N TYR A 184 -6.57 11.01 -6.21
CA TYR A 184 -5.98 10.17 -5.16
C TYR A 184 -4.44 10.15 -5.22
N TRP A 185 -3.85 9.93 -6.39
CA TRP A 185 -2.39 9.94 -6.54
C TRP A 185 -1.74 11.28 -6.15
N ARG A 186 -2.44 12.40 -6.38
CA ARG A 186 -1.96 13.71 -5.98
C ARG A 186 -2.05 13.93 -4.48
N SER A 187 -3.11 13.46 -3.84
CA SER A 187 -3.33 13.60 -2.39
C SER A 187 -2.57 12.55 -1.58
N TYR A 188 -2.22 11.40 -2.16
CA TYR A 188 -1.64 10.26 -1.46
C TYR A 188 -0.41 10.60 -0.60
N PRO A 189 0.59 11.38 -1.06
CA PRO A 189 1.71 11.77 -0.21
C PRO A 189 1.29 12.57 1.03
N ALA A 190 0.26 13.39 0.93
CA ALA A 190 -0.27 14.15 2.08
C ALA A 190 -0.99 13.21 3.05
N LEU A 191 -1.80 12.26 2.57
CA LEU A 191 -2.44 11.24 3.39
C LEU A 191 -1.40 10.40 4.17
N VAL A 192 -0.28 10.03 3.51
CA VAL A 192 0.82 9.30 4.16
C VAL A 192 1.47 10.15 5.24
N ARG A 193 1.70 11.44 4.98
CA ARG A 193 2.26 12.34 5.99
C ARG A 193 1.33 12.46 7.20
N ASP A 194 0.05 12.73 6.98
CA ASP A 194 -0.94 12.93 8.03
C ASP A 194 -1.09 11.66 8.89
N TRP A 195 -1.04 10.48 8.26
CA TRP A 195 -0.99 9.20 8.96
C TRP A 195 0.26 9.05 9.82
N ALA A 196 1.43 9.35 9.25
CA ALA A 196 2.70 9.24 9.96
C ALA A 196 2.80 10.22 11.14
N GLU A 197 2.30 11.45 10.98
CA GLU A 197 2.23 12.44 12.06
C GLU A 197 1.40 11.94 13.24
N ARG A 198 0.36 11.17 12.96
CA ARG A 198 -0.54 10.63 13.97
C ARG A 198 -0.03 9.35 14.61
N PHE A 199 0.48 8.40 13.85
CA PHE A 199 0.76 7.04 14.32
C PHE A 199 2.24 6.67 14.37
N ALA A 200 3.10 7.41 13.68
CA ALA A 200 4.54 7.21 13.64
C ALA A 200 5.31 8.55 13.68
N PRO A 201 5.06 9.42 14.68
CA PRO A 201 5.57 10.80 14.70
C PRO A 201 7.09 10.89 14.71
N THR A 202 7.78 9.86 15.20
CA THR A 202 9.26 9.78 15.22
C THR A 202 9.86 9.26 13.91
N ALA A 203 9.06 8.68 13.01
CA ALA A 203 9.58 8.13 11.77
C ALA A 203 10.13 9.24 10.85
N GLY A 204 11.39 9.13 10.47
CA GLY A 204 12.00 9.99 9.46
C GLY A 204 11.72 9.50 8.03
N THR A 205 11.39 8.22 7.90
CA THR A 205 11.06 7.58 6.63
C THR A 205 9.78 6.75 6.75
N VAL A 206 8.89 6.86 5.76
CA VAL A 206 7.71 5.99 5.62
C VAL A 206 7.78 5.28 4.28
N VAL A 207 7.59 3.97 4.29
CA VAL A 207 7.50 3.15 3.08
C VAL A 207 6.08 2.64 2.93
N VAL A 208 5.47 2.90 1.77
CA VAL A 208 4.10 2.51 1.41
C VAL A 208 4.06 1.83 0.04
N GLY A 209 2.92 1.25 -0.29
CA GLY A 209 2.55 0.70 -1.60
C GLY A 209 1.20 1.23 -2.06
N HIS A 210 0.29 0.31 -2.41
CA HIS A 210 -1.14 0.47 -2.64
C HIS A 210 -1.54 1.36 -3.82
N SER A 211 -0.97 2.55 -3.97
CA SER A 211 -1.37 3.46 -5.05
C SER A 211 -0.82 3.02 -6.42
N HIS A 212 0.00 1.99 -6.49
CA HIS A 212 0.71 1.45 -7.64
C HIS A 212 1.63 2.47 -8.35
N ARG A 213 1.67 3.71 -7.90
CA ARG A 213 2.49 4.77 -8.48
C ARG A 213 3.76 4.97 -7.68
N PRO A 214 4.93 4.56 -8.19
CA PRO A 214 6.19 4.70 -7.47
C PRO A 214 6.61 6.17 -7.36
N PHE A 215 7.10 6.55 -6.18
CA PHE A 215 7.72 7.85 -5.97
C PHE A 215 8.63 7.86 -4.72
N VAL A 216 9.53 8.84 -4.70
CA VAL A 216 10.26 9.26 -3.50
C VAL A 216 9.97 10.76 -3.32
N ARG A 217 9.47 11.17 -2.15
CA ARG A 217 9.16 12.56 -1.84
C ARG A 217 9.55 12.91 -0.41
N THR A 218 9.80 14.19 -0.19
CA THR A 218 10.00 14.75 1.16
C THR A 218 8.91 15.78 1.43
N LEU A 219 8.17 15.59 2.52
CA LEU A 219 7.13 16.51 2.99
C LEU A 219 7.32 16.79 4.47
N GLY A 220 7.53 18.05 4.87
CA GLY A 220 7.72 18.41 6.29
C GLY A 220 8.85 17.63 6.96
N GLY A 221 9.97 17.37 6.26
CA GLY A 221 11.08 16.58 6.77
C GLY A 221 10.85 15.05 6.76
N LEU A 222 9.64 14.57 6.48
CA LEU A 222 9.33 13.15 6.31
C LEU A 222 9.70 12.71 4.90
N ARG A 223 10.50 11.66 4.79
CA ARG A 223 10.78 10.98 3.51
C ARG A 223 9.76 9.89 3.26
N ILE A 224 9.07 9.94 2.14
CA ILE A 224 8.03 9.01 1.75
C ILE A 224 8.50 8.25 0.51
N VAL A 225 8.54 6.93 0.61
CA VAL A 225 8.82 6.02 -0.49
C VAL A 225 7.54 5.23 -0.79
N ASN A 226 7.01 5.37 -2.00
CA ASN A 226 6.04 4.42 -2.50
C ASN A 226 6.77 3.47 -3.46
N THR A 227 6.76 2.18 -3.15
CA THR A 227 7.48 1.18 -3.94
C THR A 227 6.79 0.86 -5.27
N GLY A 228 5.55 1.34 -5.46
CA GLY A 228 4.78 1.08 -6.69
C GLY A 228 4.41 -0.38 -6.83
N ALA A 229 4.02 -0.81 -8.03
CA ALA A 229 3.56 -2.15 -8.32
C ALA A 229 4.32 -2.81 -9.47
N TYR A 230 4.32 -4.14 -9.49
CA TYR A 230 4.88 -4.98 -10.56
C TYR A 230 3.90 -5.05 -11.75
N GLY A 231 3.69 -3.93 -12.39
CA GLY A 231 2.75 -3.78 -13.50
C GLY A 231 2.39 -2.32 -13.72
N PHE A 232 1.37 -2.09 -14.54
CA PHE A 232 0.89 -0.73 -14.79
C PHE A 232 0.44 -0.06 -13.46
N PRO A 233 0.74 1.24 -13.23
CA PRO A 233 1.25 2.22 -14.21
C PRO A 233 2.75 2.53 -14.16
N GLY A 234 3.58 1.79 -13.47
CA GLY A 234 4.96 2.21 -13.38
C GLY A 234 5.98 1.09 -13.12
N THR A 235 7.24 1.45 -13.20
CA THR A 235 8.35 0.58 -12.82
C THR A 235 8.44 0.50 -11.30
N PRO A 236 8.40 -0.70 -10.69
CA PRO A 236 8.47 -0.83 -9.24
C PRO A 236 9.81 -0.34 -8.70
N LEU A 237 9.77 0.12 -7.46
CA LEU A 237 10.93 0.48 -6.66
C LEU A 237 11.12 -0.57 -5.56
N ALA A 238 12.33 -0.63 -5.04
CA ALA A 238 12.67 -1.34 -3.82
C ALA A 238 13.32 -0.37 -2.84
N ALA A 239 12.94 -0.42 -1.57
CA ALA A 239 13.71 0.24 -0.53
C ALA A 239 14.66 -0.79 0.10
N LEU A 240 15.94 -0.54 0.02
CA LEU A 240 16.99 -1.32 0.67
C LEU A 240 17.42 -0.59 1.94
N VAL A 241 17.35 -1.30 3.07
CA VAL A 241 17.87 -0.82 4.35
C VAL A 241 19.12 -1.60 4.70
N GLU A 242 20.24 -0.91 4.77
CA GLU A 242 21.55 -1.51 5.04
C GLU A 242 22.43 -0.52 5.80
N SER A 243 23.10 -0.98 6.85
CA SER A 243 24.06 -0.18 7.64
C SER A 243 23.51 1.19 8.11
N GLY A 244 22.22 1.23 8.49
CA GLY A 244 21.57 2.46 8.94
C GLY A 244 21.19 3.44 7.83
N GLU A 245 21.29 3.04 6.57
CA GLU A 245 20.91 3.84 5.41
C GLU A 245 19.68 3.26 4.72
N VAL A 246 18.93 4.12 4.05
CA VAL A 246 17.88 3.76 3.11
C VAL A 246 18.35 4.11 1.71
N LEU A 247 18.39 3.11 0.84
CA LEU A 247 18.67 3.25 -0.59
C LEU A 247 17.42 2.85 -1.37
N VAL A 248 17.01 3.65 -2.32
CA VAL A 248 15.87 3.33 -3.18
C VAL A 248 16.37 3.00 -4.57
N HIS A 249 16.07 1.79 -5.03
CA HIS A 249 16.47 1.28 -6.34
C HIS A 249 15.25 1.10 -7.24
N ARG A 250 15.43 1.25 -8.55
CA ARG A 250 14.49 0.70 -9.52
C ARG A 250 14.57 -0.81 -9.50
N VAL A 251 13.44 -1.47 -9.69
CA VAL A 251 13.43 -2.91 -9.97
C VAL A 251 13.34 -3.08 -11.48
N GLU A 252 14.32 -3.75 -12.05
CA GLU A 252 14.44 -4.01 -13.49
C GLU A 252 14.12 -5.46 -13.78
N GLU A 253 13.43 -5.70 -14.89
CA GLU A 253 13.26 -7.05 -15.42
C GLU A 253 14.34 -7.34 -16.46
N ARG A 254 15.12 -8.39 -16.22
CA ARG A 254 16.16 -8.86 -17.14
C ARG A 254 16.10 -10.39 -17.24
N GLY A 255 15.89 -10.91 -18.45
CA GLY A 255 15.81 -12.35 -18.67
C GLY A 255 14.69 -13.04 -17.87
N GLY A 256 13.53 -12.40 -17.77
CA GLY A 256 12.37 -12.90 -17.04
C GLY A 256 12.52 -12.89 -15.51
N ARG A 257 13.53 -12.21 -14.96
CA ARG A 257 13.80 -12.09 -13.52
C ARG A 257 13.91 -10.64 -13.10
N TYR A 258 13.47 -10.34 -11.87
CA TYR A 258 13.56 -9.03 -11.26
C TYR A 258 14.89 -8.86 -10.51
N ARG A 259 15.51 -7.69 -10.70
CA ARG A 259 16.79 -7.31 -10.05
C ARG A 259 16.72 -5.85 -9.61
N LEU A 260 17.47 -5.51 -8.57
CA LEU A 260 17.71 -4.11 -8.24
C LEU A 260 18.65 -3.50 -9.30
N ALA A 261 18.32 -2.30 -9.79
CA ALA A 261 19.26 -1.51 -10.60
C ALA A 261 20.55 -1.27 -9.82
N GLU A 262 21.69 -1.24 -10.49
CA GLU A 262 23.00 -1.08 -9.84
C GLU A 262 23.10 0.22 -9.03
N ARG A 263 22.55 1.31 -9.55
CA ARG A 263 22.60 2.62 -8.89
C ARG A 263 21.26 2.94 -8.23
N PRO A 264 21.28 3.35 -6.94
CA PRO A 264 20.08 3.86 -6.29
C PRO A 264 19.66 5.19 -6.92
N ILE A 265 18.36 5.43 -6.98
CA ILE A 265 17.78 6.72 -7.40
C ILE A 265 17.73 7.74 -6.26
N ALA A 266 17.81 7.26 -5.02
CA ALA A 266 17.88 8.10 -3.82
C ALA A 266 18.58 7.33 -2.67
N ARG A 267 19.26 8.09 -1.77
CA ARG A 267 19.95 7.55 -0.61
C ARG A 267 19.94 8.55 0.54
N TRP A 268 19.78 8.07 1.77
CA TRP A 268 19.87 8.88 2.99
C TRP A 268 20.07 8.00 4.24
N SER A 269 20.59 8.59 5.32
CA SER A 269 20.66 7.92 6.62
C SER A 269 19.26 7.79 7.22
N ALA A 270 18.93 6.60 7.71
CA ALA A 270 17.72 6.35 8.46
C ALA A 270 17.87 6.95 9.87
N ALA A 271 17.23 8.09 10.09
CA ALA A 271 17.22 8.74 11.39
C ALA A 271 15.78 9.06 11.80
N PRO A 272 15.48 8.97 13.11
CA PRO A 272 14.22 9.48 13.63
C PRO A 272 14.06 10.97 13.31
N ARG A 273 12.83 11.42 13.11
CA ARG A 273 12.54 12.86 13.10
C ARG A 273 12.63 13.38 14.52
N GLY A 274 13.23 14.55 14.70
CA GLY A 274 13.11 15.31 15.93
C GLY A 274 11.64 15.71 16.21
N PRO A 275 11.31 16.11 17.45
CA PRO A 275 9.97 16.57 17.80
C PRO A 275 9.55 17.70 16.86
N GLN A 276 8.46 17.48 16.14
CA GLN A 276 7.86 18.51 15.29
C GLN A 276 7.04 19.46 16.18
N PRO A 277 7.06 20.78 15.93
CA PRO A 277 6.09 21.66 16.54
C PRO A 277 4.69 21.19 16.17
N PRO A 278 3.69 21.31 17.07
CA PRO A 278 2.33 20.89 16.78
C PRO A 278 1.87 21.53 15.47
N ALA A 279 1.35 20.70 14.57
CA ALA A 279 0.78 21.18 13.31
C ALA A 279 -0.22 22.28 13.64
N ARG A 280 -0.05 23.46 13.02
CA ARG A 280 -1.08 24.50 13.12
C ARG A 280 -2.38 23.86 12.67
N ALA A 281 -3.41 23.98 13.50
CA ALA A 281 -4.77 23.54 13.19
C ALA A 281 -5.28 24.41 12.02
N ASP A 282 -4.90 24.06 10.81
CA ASP A 282 -5.34 24.72 9.58
C ASP A 282 -6.05 23.72 8.67
N ALA A 283 -7.36 23.94 8.57
CA ALA A 283 -8.19 23.80 7.35
C ALA A 283 -8.30 22.42 6.65
N SER A 284 -7.80 21.30 7.15
CA SER A 284 -8.02 20.02 6.48
C SER A 284 -9.29 19.28 6.92
N ALA A 285 -10.00 19.75 7.94
CA ALA A 285 -11.29 19.18 8.34
C ALA A 285 -12.40 19.36 7.27
N ASP A 286 -12.22 20.30 6.34
CA ASP A 286 -13.19 20.55 5.27
C ASP A 286 -13.01 19.63 4.04
N ALA A 287 -11.87 19.01 3.87
CA ALA A 287 -11.61 18.10 2.75
C ALA A 287 -12.31 16.72 2.90
N MET A 288 -12.87 16.42 4.06
CA MET A 288 -13.62 15.19 4.34
C MET A 288 -15.15 15.36 4.29
N LYS A 289 -15.66 16.54 3.98
CA LYS A 289 -17.11 16.70 3.79
C LYS A 289 -17.51 16.20 2.41
N PRO A 290 -18.52 15.30 2.29
CA PRO A 290 -19.07 14.93 1.00
C PRO A 290 -19.71 16.15 0.38
N ALA A 291 -19.46 16.39 -0.91
CA ALA A 291 -20.17 17.39 -1.70
C ALA A 291 -21.67 17.08 -1.61
N ALA A 292 -22.43 17.96 -1.00
CA ALA A 292 -23.87 17.86 -0.93
C ALA A 292 -24.41 17.87 -2.36
N SER A 293 -25.13 16.81 -2.74
CA SER A 293 -25.87 16.75 -4.00
C SER A 293 -26.99 17.78 -3.95
N ALA A 294 -26.82 18.88 -4.65
CA ALA A 294 -27.90 19.82 -4.94
C ALA A 294 -28.82 19.19 -5.99
N SER A 295 -29.81 18.43 -5.55
CA SER A 295 -30.96 18.06 -6.36
C SER A 295 -31.98 19.19 -6.27
N ALA A 296 -31.88 20.14 -7.19
CA ALA A 296 -32.95 21.10 -7.44
C ALA A 296 -33.96 20.49 -8.44
N ALA A 297 -35.00 19.88 -7.93
CA ALA A 297 -36.17 19.55 -8.73
C ALA A 297 -36.85 20.88 -9.14
N ARG A 298 -36.79 21.23 -10.44
CA ARG A 298 -37.68 22.23 -11.03
C ARG A 298 -38.93 21.52 -11.53
N SER A 299 -40.06 21.75 -10.87
CA SER A 299 -41.37 21.46 -11.41
C SER A 299 -41.64 22.44 -12.57
N ILE A 300 -41.97 21.91 -13.74
CA ILE A 300 -42.54 22.67 -14.85
C ILE A 300 -44.02 22.35 -14.85
N ASP A 301 -44.85 23.32 -14.45
CA ASP A 301 -46.25 23.33 -14.73
C ASP A 301 -46.49 23.64 -16.20
N VAL A 302 -47.24 22.80 -16.88
CA VAL A 302 -47.75 23.03 -18.23
C VAL A 302 -49.24 23.34 -18.09
N ALA A 303 -49.59 24.59 -18.47
CA ALA A 303 -50.97 24.97 -18.80
C ALA A 303 -51.20 24.67 -20.30
#